data_fcae6ecc62245b5937fd0789bad1cb1c
#
_entry.id   fcae6ecc62245b5937fd0789bad1cb1c
#
_cell.length_a   1.000
_cell.length_b   1.000
_cell.length_c   1.000
_cell.angle_alpha   90.00
_cell.angle_beta   90.00
_cell.angle_gamma   90.00
#
_symmetry.space_group_name_H-M   'P 1'
#
loop_
_entity.id
_entity.type
_entity.pdbx_description
1 polymer ?
#
loop_
_entity_poly.entity_id
_entity_poly.type
_entity_poly.pdbx_seq_one_letter_code
_entity_poly.pdbx_strand_id
1 'polypeptide(L)'
;MKIEEFKSLREIHQYFAVNNRCKLKQSATQPVYETEPPESGIVFVGEAPGLNEDKQGKPFVGSAGKLLDELLKSIGYTREDVYVTNVVKYRPPENREPLPQEKEACRVWVNAELIFLKPKVIIPLGRHALETFLPDSQISLVHGQAFTHSSGIPIFAMYHPAVALYNPNLKDTLKKDFLKLKDFLDGNIKATESNTPSKNINNSIQKQTLIDEILKL
;
A
#
# COMPACT_ATOMS: atom_id res chain seq x y z
N MET A 1 -0.81 21.48 -10.18
CA MET A 1 0.20 21.56 -9.11
C MET A 1 1.04 20.30 -9.21
N LYS A 2 2.36 20.43 -9.27
CA LYS A 2 3.26 19.27 -9.36
C LYS A 2 3.45 18.68 -7.98
N ILE A 3 3.63 17.35 -7.88
CA ILE A 3 3.80 16.66 -6.59
C ILE A 3 5.02 17.19 -5.81
N GLU A 4 6.05 17.60 -6.52
CA GLU A 4 7.29 18.19 -5.98
C GLU A 4 7.08 19.55 -5.27
N GLU A 5 5.93 20.19 -5.46
CA GLU A 5 5.59 21.45 -4.82
C GLU A 5 5.03 21.28 -3.39
N PHE A 6 4.59 20.06 -3.04
CA PHE A 6 4.11 19.76 -1.69
C PHE A 6 5.26 19.63 -0.69
N LYS A 7 5.11 20.27 0.47
CA LYS A 7 6.12 20.26 1.55
C LYS A 7 5.87 19.19 2.61
N SER A 8 4.69 18.57 2.61
CA SER A 8 4.31 17.55 3.59
C SER A 8 3.25 16.60 3.05
N LEU A 9 3.16 15.41 3.64
CA LEU A 9 2.04 14.48 3.39
C LEU A 9 0.69 15.13 3.70
N ARG A 10 0.63 15.94 4.75
CA ARG A 10 -0.58 16.69 5.15
C ARG A 10 -1.09 17.57 4.00
N GLU A 11 -0.21 18.30 3.32
CA GLU A 11 -0.58 19.12 2.15
C GLU A 11 -1.08 18.26 0.99
N ILE A 12 -0.42 17.14 0.71
CA ILE A 12 -0.87 16.16 -0.31
C ILE A 12 -2.29 15.68 0.01
N HIS A 13 -2.52 15.24 1.25
CA HIS A 13 -3.83 14.74 1.66
C HIS A 13 -4.91 15.79 1.61
N GLN A 14 -4.65 17.00 2.09
CA GLN A 14 -5.59 18.12 2.03
C GLN A 14 -5.96 18.45 0.58
N TYR A 15 -4.98 18.51 -0.31
CA TYR A 15 -5.23 18.75 -1.73
C TYR A 15 -6.12 17.69 -2.35
N PHE A 16 -5.77 16.40 -2.18
CA PHE A 16 -6.54 15.32 -2.78
C PHE A 16 -7.90 15.10 -2.09
N ALA A 17 -8.03 15.35 -0.80
CA ALA A 17 -9.32 15.30 -0.11
C ALA A 17 -10.35 16.25 -0.75
N VAL A 18 -9.91 17.41 -1.24
CA VAL A 18 -10.76 18.37 -1.94
C VAL A 18 -10.94 17.98 -3.41
N ASN A 19 -9.85 17.70 -4.13
CA ASN A 19 -9.81 17.62 -5.60
C ASN A 19 -10.02 16.21 -6.17
N ASN A 20 -9.99 15.15 -5.34
CA ASN A 20 -10.18 13.78 -5.81
C ASN A 20 -11.62 13.55 -6.30
N ARG A 21 -11.75 12.90 -7.46
CA ARG A 21 -13.03 12.65 -8.15
C ARG A 21 -13.62 11.26 -7.85
N CYS A 22 -13.08 10.54 -6.86
CA CYS A 22 -13.58 9.22 -6.49
C CYS A 22 -15.03 9.30 -6.00
N LYS A 23 -15.92 8.51 -6.61
CA LYS A 23 -17.35 8.48 -6.27
C LYS A 23 -17.61 8.01 -4.84
N LEU A 24 -16.71 7.23 -4.25
CA LEU A 24 -16.80 6.80 -2.85
C LEU A 24 -16.84 7.97 -1.86
N LYS A 25 -16.31 9.14 -2.24
CA LYS A 25 -16.38 10.37 -1.42
C LYS A 25 -17.82 10.76 -1.06
N GLN A 26 -18.81 10.39 -1.87
CA GLN A 26 -20.22 10.73 -1.65
C GLN A 26 -20.88 9.88 -0.56
N SER A 27 -20.38 8.68 -0.29
CA SER A 27 -20.94 7.72 0.66
C SER A 27 -20.11 7.51 1.92
N ALA A 28 -18.82 7.86 1.87
CA ALA A 28 -17.92 7.78 3.01
C ALA A 28 -18.07 8.97 3.96
N THR A 29 -17.76 8.77 5.24
CA THR A 29 -17.77 9.84 6.25
C THR A 29 -16.67 10.86 5.99
N GLN A 30 -15.46 10.36 5.67
CA GLN A 30 -14.27 11.16 5.43
C GLN A 30 -13.20 10.36 4.69
N PRO A 31 -12.17 11.02 4.12
CA PRO A 31 -11.01 10.32 3.61
C PRO A 31 -10.16 9.75 4.75
N VAL A 32 -9.51 8.61 4.49
CA VAL A 32 -8.68 7.88 5.44
C VAL A 32 -7.24 7.93 4.98
N TYR A 33 -6.35 8.52 5.79
CA TYR A 33 -4.93 8.66 5.48
C TYR A 33 -4.09 8.87 6.75
N GLU A 34 -2.76 8.72 6.63
CA GLU A 34 -1.78 9.03 7.66
C GLU A 34 -0.93 10.23 7.21
N THR A 35 -0.58 11.11 8.15
CA THR A 35 0.15 12.35 7.83
C THR A 35 1.61 12.36 8.27
N GLU A 36 1.99 11.44 9.13
CA GLU A 36 3.34 11.39 9.69
C GLU A 36 4.16 10.29 9.02
N PRO A 37 5.17 10.63 8.21
CA PRO A 37 6.01 9.64 7.56
C PRO A 37 7.04 9.07 8.55
N PRO A 38 7.15 7.74 8.69
CA PRO A 38 8.22 7.13 9.48
C PRO A 38 9.56 7.22 8.73
N GLU A 39 10.66 7.19 9.47
CA GLU A 39 12.02 7.21 8.88
C GLU A 39 12.43 5.88 8.23
N SER A 40 11.76 4.78 8.57
CA SER A 40 12.12 3.44 8.10
C SER A 40 12.04 3.29 6.57
N GLY A 41 11.12 3.99 5.92
CA GLY A 41 10.81 3.80 4.50
C GLY A 41 10.01 2.52 4.22
N ILE A 42 9.39 1.91 5.23
CA ILE A 42 8.54 0.72 5.10
C ILE A 42 7.09 1.17 4.90
N VAL A 43 6.48 0.79 3.77
CA VAL A 43 5.12 1.21 3.41
C VAL A 43 4.22 0.00 3.22
N PHE A 44 3.19 -0.12 4.05
CA PHE A 44 2.11 -1.10 3.88
C PHE A 44 0.95 -0.47 3.11
N VAL A 45 0.43 -1.18 2.12
CA VAL A 45 -0.70 -0.72 1.30
C VAL A 45 -1.83 -1.74 1.35
N GLY A 46 -2.93 -1.38 2.00
CA GLY A 46 -4.17 -2.16 1.98
C GLY A 46 -5.06 -1.84 0.78
N GLU A 47 -6.26 -2.41 0.76
CA GLU A 47 -7.23 -2.21 -0.31
C GLU A 47 -8.07 -0.94 -0.09
N ALA A 48 -8.83 -0.90 0.99
CA ALA A 48 -9.82 0.12 1.28
C ALA A 48 -10.07 0.27 2.79
N PRO A 49 -10.51 1.46 3.26
CA PRO A 49 -10.94 1.64 4.63
C PRO A 49 -12.19 0.83 4.98
N GLY A 50 -12.23 0.28 6.21
CA GLY A 50 -13.43 -0.27 6.82
C GLY A 50 -14.23 0.78 7.60
N LEU A 51 -15.26 0.32 8.35
CA LEU A 51 -16.14 1.20 9.11
C LEU A 51 -15.41 2.00 10.21
N ASN A 52 -14.47 1.38 10.92
CA ASN A 52 -13.76 2.05 12.01
C ASN A 52 -12.79 3.09 11.47
N GLU A 53 -12.13 2.78 10.34
CA GLU A 53 -11.24 3.68 9.63
C GLU A 53 -11.99 4.90 9.10
N ASP A 54 -13.17 4.69 8.48
CA ASP A 54 -14.04 5.74 7.96
C ASP A 54 -14.50 6.70 9.06
N LYS A 55 -14.82 6.17 10.27
CA LYS A 55 -15.21 6.98 11.43
C LYS A 55 -14.06 7.81 11.99
N GLN A 56 -12.84 7.26 12.01
CA GLN A 56 -11.68 7.88 12.67
C GLN A 56 -10.77 8.66 11.72
N GLY A 57 -10.90 8.46 10.39
CA GLY A 57 -10.02 9.06 9.38
C GLY A 57 -8.61 8.48 9.37
N LYS A 58 -8.35 7.38 10.11
CA LYS A 58 -7.03 6.75 10.22
C LYS A 58 -7.04 5.33 9.65
N PRO A 59 -5.99 4.92 8.89
CA PRO A 59 -5.93 3.59 8.30
C PRO A 59 -5.65 2.51 9.35
N PHE A 60 -6.22 1.33 9.16
CA PHE A 60 -5.96 0.13 9.96
C PHE A 60 -6.16 0.31 11.48
N VAL A 61 -7.27 0.89 11.91
CA VAL A 61 -7.66 1.03 13.33
C VAL A 61 -8.65 -0.04 13.79
N GLY A 62 -9.24 -0.82 12.87
CA GLY A 62 -10.14 -1.93 13.14
C GLY A 62 -9.42 -3.22 13.50
N SER A 63 -10.15 -4.36 13.47
CA SER A 63 -9.63 -5.68 13.87
C SER A 63 -8.42 -6.13 13.02
N ALA A 64 -8.44 -5.87 11.70
CA ALA A 64 -7.33 -6.17 10.82
C ALA A 64 -6.08 -5.35 11.16
N GLY A 65 -6.26 -4.08 11.56
CA GLY A 65 -5.19 -3.21 12.01
C GLY A 65 -4.56 -3.67 13.32
N LYS A 66 -5.39 -4.08 14.30
CA LYS A 66 -4.88 -4.66 15.56
C LYS A 66 -4.02 -5.91 15.32
N LEU A 67 -4.46 -6.77 14.40
CA LEU A 67 -3.68 -7.94 14.03
C LEU A 67 -2.38 -7.54 13.30
N LEU A 68 -2.40 -6.50 12.45
CA LEU A 68 -1.19 -5.95 11.84
C LEU A 68 -0.21 -5.46 12.92
N ASP A 69 -0.70 -4.76 13.94
CA ASP A 69 0.13 -4.26 15.04
C ASP A 69 0.75 -5.41 15.85
N GLU A 70 -0.01 -6.50 16.12
CA GLU A 70 0.51 -7.72 16.76
C GLU A 70 1.63 -8.36 15.92
N LEU A 71 1.43 -8.45 14.60
CA LEU A 71 2.40 -9.06 13.68
C LEU A 71 3.66 -8.20 13.55
N LEU A 72 3.54 -6.88 13.42
CA LEU A 72 4.68 -5.96 13.45
C LEU A 72 5.49 -6.11 14.74
N LYS A 73 4.80 -6.15 15.89
CA LYS A 73 5.44 -6.32 17.20
C LYS A 73 6.21 -7.63 17.31
N SER A 74 5.71 -8.69 16.68
CA SER A 74 6.37 -10.02 16.67
C SER A 74 7.73 -10.03 15.95
N ILE A 75 7.99 -9.02 15.10
CA ILE A 75 9.25 -8.86 14.36
C ILE A 75 10.05 -7.63 14.81
N GLY A 76 9.67 -7.00 15.94
CA GLY A 76 10.40 -5.91 16.56
C GLY A 76 10.09 -4.52 16.01
N TYR A 77 8.98 -4.37 15.26
CA TYR A 77 8.48 -3.09 14.76
C TYR A 77 7.22 -2.67 15.50
N THR A 78 6.94 -1.38 15.50
CA THR A 78 5.68 -0.81 15.98
C THR A 78 4.93 -0.13 14.85
N ARG A 79 3.74 0.38 15.12
CA ARG A 79 2.94 1.11 14.14
C ARG A 79 3.61 2.41 13.71
N GLU A 80 4.34 3.04 14.60
CA GLU A 80 5.07 4.29 14.37
C GLU A 80 6.29 4.11 13.46
N ASP A 81 6.79 2.87 13.35
CA ASP A 81 7.93 2.55 12.51
C ASP A 81 7.54 2.36 11.02
N VAL A 82 6.25 2.29 10.70
CA VAL A 82 5.79 1.98 9.35
C VAL A 82 4.71 2.95 8.86
N TYR A 83 4.73 3.27 7.59
CA TYR A 83 3.61 3.98 6.97
C TYR A 83 2.55 3.01 6.50
N VAL A 84 1.29 3.29 6.79
CA VAL A 84 0.19 2.42 6.37
C VAL A 84 -0.86 3.23 5.63
N THR A 85 -1.24 2.75 4.46
CA THR A 85 -2.24 3.40 3.62
C THR A 85 -3.12 2.36 2.89
N ASN A 86 -4.00 2.82 2.02
CA ASN A 86 -4.86 1.98 1.19
C ASN A 86 -4.86 2.47 -0.26
N VAL A 87 -5.15 1.56 -1.21
CA VAL A 87 -5.33 1.87 -2.64
C VAL A 87 -6.43 2.91 -2.82
N VAL A 88 -7.59 2.74 -2.16
CA VAL A 88 -8.63 3.78 -2.12
C VAL A 88 -8.68 4.47 -0.77
N LYS A 89 -9.01 5.78 -0.77
CA LYS A 89 -8.99 6.61 0.44
C LYS A 89 -10.35 6.75 1.12
N TYR A 90 -11.39 6.23 0.52
CA TYR A 90 -12.76 6.32 1.00
C TYR A 90 -13.35 4.93 1.15
N ARG A 91 -14.15 4.73 2.20
CA ARG A 91 -14.81 3.47 2.47
C ARG A 91 -15.87 3.15 1.41
N PRO A 92 -15.81 1.98 0.75
CA PRO A 92 -16.90 1.52 -0.10
C PRO A 92 -18.14 1.17 0.73
N PRO A 93 -19.37 1.40 0.19
CA PRO A 93 -20.61 0.99 0.84
C PRO A 93 -20.59 -0.49 1.27
N GLU A 94 -20.99 -0.77 2.50
CA GLU A 94 -21.06 -2.13 3.08
C GLU A 94 -19.72 -2.90 3.05
N ASN A 95 -18.60 -2.19 2.94
CA ASN A 95 -17.24 -2.73 2.78
C ASN A 95 -17.10 -3.65 1.54
N ARG A 96 -17.87 -3.41 0.47
CA ARG A 96 -17.66 -4.13 -0.79
C ARG A 96 -16.28 -3.85 -1.38
N GLU A 97 -15.83 -4.69 -2.30
CA GLU A 97 -14.62 -4.42 -3.07
C GLU A 97 -14.75 -3.09 -3.85
N PRO A 98 -13.68 -2.26 -3.90
CA PRO A 98 -13.66 -1.06 -4.72
C PRO A 98 -13.75 -1.42 -6.21
N LEU A 99 -14.57 -0.69 -6.96
CA LEU A 99 -14.66 -0.84 -8.39
C LEU A 99 -13.36 -0.37 -9.08
N PRO A 100 -13.05 -0.89 -10.29
CA PRO A 100 -11.86 -0.45 -11.03
C PRO A 100 -11.76 1.07 -11.19
N GLN A 101 -12.88 1.73 -11.46
CA GLN A 101 -12.96 3.20 -11.61
C GLN A 101 -12.68 3.96 -10.30
N GLU A 102 -13.02 3.35 -9.15
CA GLU A 102 -12.76 3.92 -7.83
C GLU A 102 -11.28 3.78 -7.45
N LYS A 103 -10.67 2.63 -7.77
CA LYS A 103 -9.22 2.43 -7.64
C LYS A 103 -8.45 3.42 -8.51
N GLU A 104 -8.85 3.56 -9.78
CA GLU A 104 -8.23 4.48 -10.73
C GLU A 104 -8.32 5.94 -10.26
N ALA A 105 -9.48 6.38 -9.77
CA ALA A 105 -9.65 7.73 -9.25
C ALA A 105 -8.78 8.03 -8.01
N CYS A 106 -8.42 7.00 -7.22
CA CYS A 106 -7.54 7.13 -6.06
C CYS A 106 -6.05 6.90 -6.38
N ARG A 107 -5.72 6.33 -7.54
CA ARG A 107 -4.35 5.95 -7.95
C ARG A 107 -3.38 7.14 -7.88
N VAL A 108 -3.82 8.30 -8.39
CA VAL A 108 -3.01 9.53 -8.37
C VAL A 108 -2.64 9.95 -6.95
N TRP A 109 -3.55 9.76 -5.99
CA TRP A 109 -3.31 10.08 -4.59
C TRP A 109 -2.28 9.13 -3.97
N VAL A 110 -2.45 7.82 -4.15
CA VAL A 110 -1.48 6.82 -3.66
C VAL A 110 -0.10 7.04 -4.27
N ASN A 111 -0.05 7.32 -5.56
CA ASN A 111 1.21 7.61 -6.24
C ASN A 111 1.89 8.86 -5.68
N ALA A 112 1.12 9.92 -5.36
CA ALA A 112 1.65 11.12 -4.73
C ALA A 112 2.25 10.84 -3.34
N GLU A 113 1.59 10.00 -2.53
CA GLU A 113 2.15 9.52 -1.25
C GLU A 113 3.48 8.80 -1.48
N LEU A 114 3.52 7.82 -2.39
CA LEU A 114 4.72 7.01 -2.64
C LEU A 114 5.89 7.83 -3.19
N ILE A 115 5.62 8.80 -4.07
CA ILE A 115 6.65 9.72 -4.57
C ILE A 115 7.22 10.57 -3.44
N PHE A 116 6.37 11.09 -2.55
CA PHE A 116 6.81 11.88 -1.40
C PHE A 116 7.59 11.05 -0.39
N LEU A 117 7.09 9.86 -0.05
CA LEU A 117 7.68 8.95 0.94
C LEU A 117 9.01 8.34 0.50
N LYS A 118 9.22 8.14 -0.82
CA LYS A 118 10.40 7.45 -1.38
C LYS A 118 10.68 6.12 -0.67
N PRO A 119 9.73 5.18 -0.66
CA PRO A 119 9.82 3.97 0.15
C PRO A 119 11.04 3.11 -0.21
N LYS A 120 11.63 2.48 0.80
CA LYS A 120 12.64 1.42 0.63
C LYS A 120 12.01 0.09 0.25
N VAL A 121 10.78 -0.14 0.67
CA VAL A 121 9.97 -1.32 0.34
C VAL A 121 8.48 -0.98 0.42
N ILE A 122 7.69 -1.55 -0.49
CA ILE A 122 6.23 -1.50 -0.46
C ILE A 122 5.71 -2.90 -0.14
N ILE A 123 4.81 -3.02 0.83
CA ILE A 123 4.18 -4.26 1.25
C ILE A 123 2.69 -4.20 0.94
N PRO A 124 2.25 -4.65 -0.27
CA PRO A 124 0.84 -4.78 -0.58
C PRO A 124 0.20 -5.89 0.24
N LEU A 125 -0.90 -5.56 0.92
CA LEU A 125 -1.69 -6.45 1.75
C LEU A 125 -2.87 -7.01 0.96
N GLY A 126 -2.80 -8.27 0.58
CA GLY A 126 -3.85 -8.98 -0.15
C GLY A 126 -3.82 -8.75 -1.66
N ARG A 127 -4.74 -9.43 -2.38
CA ARG A 127 -4.75 -9.47 -3.85
C ARG A 127 -4.97 -8.10 -4.49
N HIS A 128 -5.90 -7.30 -3.95
CA HIS A 128 -6.28 -6.03 -4.57
C HIS A 128 -5.19 -4.95 -4.47
N ALA A 129 -4.48 -4.91 -3.34
CA ALA A 129 -3.30 -4.07 -3.23
C ALA A 129 -2.15 -4.60 -4.09
N LEU A 130 -1.96 -5.94 -4.15
CA LEU A 130 -0.93 -6.57 -4.97
C LEU A 130 -1.10 -6.25 -6.46
N GLU A 131 -2.33 -6.31 -7.00
CA GLU A 131 -2.65 -5.97 -8.39
C GLU A 131 -2.16 -4.58 -8.80
N THR A 132 -2.08 -3.63 -7.87
CA THR A 132 -1.59 -2.27 -8.14
C THR A 132 -0.10 -2.25 -8.47
N PHE A 133 0.68 -3.16 -7.90
CA PHE A 133 2.14 -3.19 -8.02
C PHE A 133 2.68 -4.35 -8.84
N LEU A 134 1.97 -5.49 -8.82
CA LEU A 134 2.31 -6.74 -9.53
C LEU A 134 1.04 -7.34 -10.15
N PRO A 135 0.51 -6.75 -11.23
CA PRO A 135 -0.82 -7.04 -11.78
C PRO A 135 -1.02 -8.50 -12.22
N ASP A 136 0.06 -9.17 -12.69
CA ASP A 136 -0.01 -10.55 -13.17
C ASP A 136 0.27 -11.60 -12.08
N SER A 137 0.31 -11.18 -10.82
CA SER A 137 0.69 -12.04 -9.70
C SER A 137 -0.53 -12.50 -8.90
N GLN A 138 -0.55 -13.78 -8.51
CA GLN A 138 -1.56 -14.35 -7.63
C GLN A 138 -1.02 -14.39 -6.20
N ILE A 139 -1.70 -13.74 -5.25
CA ILE A 139 -1.25 -13.65 -3.86
C ILE A 139 -0.98 -15.01 -3.21
N SER A 140 -1.76 -16.04 -3.55
CA SER A 140 -1.58 -17.41 -3.05
C SER A 140 -0.26 -18.08 -3.47
N LEU A 141 0.37 -17.59 -4.54
CA LEU A 141 1.64 -18.12 -5.05
C LEU A 141 2.84 -17.29 -4.64
N VAL A 142 2.62 -15.99 -4.34
CA VAL A 142 3.73 -15.03 -4.15
C VAL A 142 3.83 -14.45 -2.73
N HIS A 143 2.89 -14.77 -1.82
CA HIS A 143 2.96 -14.24 -0.45
C HIS A 143 4.26 -14.66 0.26
N GLY A 144 4.78 -13.80 1.10
CA GLY A 144 6.04 -14.02 1.82
C GLY A 144 7.28 -14.00 0.90
N GLN A 145 7.19 -13.37 -0.27
CA GLN A 145 8.31 -13.22 -1.22
C GLN A 145 8.49 -11.76 -1.62
N ALA A 146 9.74 -11.40 -1.93
CA ALA A 146 10.13 -10.07 -2.39
C ALA A 146 10.41 -10.08 -3.90
N PHE A 147 9.92 -9.05 -4.60
CA PHE A 147 10.08 -8.84 -6.04
C PHE A 147 10.60 -7.44 -6.31
N THR A 148 11.38 -7.25 -7.37
CA THR A 148 11.79 -5.92 -7.81
C THR A 148 10.72 -5.35 -8.74
N HIS A 149 10.08 -4.24 -8.36
CA HIS A 149 9.15 -3.51 -9.23
C HIS A 149 9.91 -2.81 -10.36
N SER A 150 9.22 -2.49 -11.46
CA SER A 150 9.80 -1.76 -12.61
C SER A 150 10.42 -0.39 -12.23
N SER A 151 9.98 0.23 -11.16
CA SER A 151 10.56 1.46 -10.59
C SER A 151 11.88 1.22 -9.82
N GLY A 152 12.31 -0.03 -9.64
CA GLY A 152 13.45 -0.42 -8.81
C GLY A 152 13.12 -0.53 -7.31
N ILE A 153 11.89 -0.22 -6.88
CA ILE A 153 11.47 -0.35 -5.48
C ILE A 153 11.08 -1.81 -5.21
N PRO A 154 11.60 -2.44 -4.15
CA PRO A 154 11.18 -3.78 -3.76
C PRO A 154 9.71 -3.82 -3.34
N ILE A 155 8.99 -4.87 -3.77
CA ILE A 155 7.63 -5.21 -3.36
C ILE A 155 7.68 -6.50 -2.57
N PHE A 156 7.23 -6.50 -1.32
CA PHE A 156 7.11 -7.71 -0.52
C PHE A 156 5.64 -8.12 -0.42
N ALA A 157 5.24 -9.15 -1.16
CA ALA A 157 3.83 -9.57 -1.24
C ALA A 157 3.37 -10.25 0.06
N MET A 158 2.21 -9.84 0.60
CA MET A 158 1.70 -10.37 1.86
C MET A 158 0.17 -10.54 1.83
N TYR A 159 -0.34 -11.58 2.50
CA TYR A 159 -1.77 -11.69 2.74
C TYR A 159 -2.29 -10.49 3.56
N HIS A 160 -3.53 -10.08 3.28
CA HIS A 160 -4.18 -9.08 4.11
C HIS A 160 -4.47 -9.66 5.51
N PRO A 161 -4.17 -8.96 6.62
CA PRO A 161 -4.43 -9.48 7.97
C PRO A 161 -5.87 -9.96 8.21
N ALA A 162 -6.85 -9.33 7.56
CA ALA A 162 -8.25 -9.72 7.67
C ALA A 162 -8.52 -11.20 7.29
N VAL A 163 -7.71 -11.82 6.43
CA VAL A 163 -7.92 -13.23 6.06
C VAL A 163 -7.83 -14.16 7.27
N ALA A 164 -6.98 -13.84 8.25
CA ALA A 164 -6.81 -14.64 9.46
C ALA A 164 -7.98 -14.44 10.46
N LEU A 165 -8.79 -13.41 10.30
CA LEU A 165 -10.02 -13.21 11.11
C LEU A 165 -11.13 -14.17 10.66
N TYR A 166 -11.15 -14.53 9.38
CA TYR A 166 -12.13 -15.45 8.79
C TYR A 166 -11.60 -16.88 8.68
N ASN A 167 -10.29 -17.06 8.55
CA ASN A 167 -9.62 -18.36 8.49
C ASN A 167 -8.44 -18.40 9.46
N PRO A 168 -8.61 -18.89 10.69
CA PRO A 168 -7.57 -18.94 11.71
C PRO A 168 -6.30 -19.70 11.27
N ASN A 169 -6.42 -20.66 10.35
CA ASN A 169 -5.26 -21.41 9.83
C ASN A 169 -4.26 -20.51 9.09
N LEU A 170 -4.69 -19.37 8.57
CA LEU A 170 -3.80 -18.42 7.92
C LEU A 170 -3.05 -17.51 8.90
N LYS A 171 -3.37 -17.53 10.20
CA LYS A 171 -2.64 -16.76 11.21
C LYS A 171 -1.18 -17.19 11.30
N ASP A 172 -0.91 -18.49 11.26
CA ASP A 172 0.46 -19.00 11.30
C ASP A 172 1.22 -18.75 9.98
N THR A 173 0.51 -18.78 8.85
CA THR A 173 1.09 -18.38 7.57
C THR A 173 1.51 -16.89 7.60
N LEU A 174 0.64 -16.00 8.09
CA LEU A 174 0.97 -14.58 8.26
C LEU A 174 2.19 -14.37 9.17
N LYS A 175 2.26 -15.06 10.31
CA LYS A 175 3.43 -14.98 11.21
C LYS A 175 4.72 -15.38 10.50
N LYS A 176 4.69 -16.50 9.73
CA LYS A 176 5.84 -16.94 8.94
C LYS A 176 6.23 -15.90 7.88
N ASP A 177 5.27 -15.29 7.22
CA ASP A 177 5.54 -14.27 6.21
C ASP A 177 6.12 -12.99 6.84
N PHE A 178 5.68 -12.61 8.05
CA PHE A 178 6.29 -11.51 8.79
C PHE A 178 7.74 -11.81 9.21
N LEU A 179 8.06 -13.04 9.60
CA LEU A 179 9.46 -13.43 9.86
C LEU A 179 10.32 -13.32 8.59
N LYS A 180 9.80 -13.76 7.44
CA LYS A 180 10.49 -13.57 6.15
C LYS A 180 10.62 -12.10 5.77
N LEU A 181 9.61 -11.27 6.07
CA LEU A 181 9.71 -9.83 5.89
C LEU A 181 10.85 -9.26 6.73
N LYS A 182 10.98 -9.70 8.00
CA LYS A 182 12.12 -9.28 8.83
C LYS A 182 13.45 -9.67 8.21
N ASP A 183 13.61 -10.92 7.78
CA ASP A 183 14.83 -11.39 7.11
C ASP A 183 15.13 -10.56 5.85
N PHE A 184 14.11 -10.15 5.11
CA PHE A 184 14.26 -9.27 3.95
C PHE A 184 14.71 -7.86 4.37
N LEU A 185 14.11 -7.28 5.40
CA LEU A 185 14.46 -5.95 5.91
C LEU A 185 15.87 -5.92 6.51
N ASP A 186 16.32 -7.00 7.12
CA ASP A 186 17.67 -7.17 7.66
C ASP A 186 18.71 -7.47 6.56
N GLY A 187 18.28 -7.62 5.28
CA GLY A 187 19.16 -7.88 4.14
C GLY A 187 19.57 -9.35 3.96
N ASN A 188 19.00 -10.28 4.71
CA ASN A 188 19.27 -11.73 4.64
C ASN A 188 18.63 -12.38 3.41
N ILE A 189 17.56 -11.78 2.87
CA ILE A 189 16.85 -12.22 1.66
C ILE A 189 16.88 -11.09 0.64
N LYS A 190 17.10 -11.42 -0.64
CA LYS A 190 17.07 -10.46 -1.74
C LYS A 190 15.75 -10.56 -2.52
N ALA A 191 15.31 -9.44 -3.09
CA ALA A 191 14.21 -9.43 -4.03
C ALA A 191 14.61 -10.17 -5.32
N THR A 192 13.69 -10.98 -5.85
CA THR A 192 13.82 -11.62 -7.17
C THR A 192 13.32 -10.68 -8.26
N GLU A 193 13.88 -10.77 -9.46
CA GLU A 193 13.31 -10.04 -10.60
C GLU A 193 11.89 -10.55 -10.86
N SER A 194 10.92 -9.62 -10.96
CA SER A 194 9.57 -9.99 -11.36
C SER A 194 9.61 -10.44 -12.82
N ASN A 195 9.11 -11.65 -13.11
CA ASN A 195 8.95 -12.16 -14.49
C ASN A 195 7.87 -11.41 -15.30
N THR A 196 7.46 -10.25 -14.87
CA THR A 196 6.60 -9.38 -15.67
C THR A 196 7.40 -8.96 -16.89
N PRO A 197 6.97 -9.23 -18.12
CA PRO A 197 7.71 -8.82 -19.31
C PRO A 197 7.78 -7.29 -19.32
N SER A 198 8.89 -6.75 -18.83
CA SER A 198 9.21 -5.35 -19.00
C SER A 198 9.37 -5.13 -20.51
N LYS A 199 8.47 -4.36 -21.12
CA LYS A 199 8.80 -3.71 -22.39
C LYS A 199 10.09 -2.94 -22.12
N ASN A 200 11.16 -3.37 -22.77
CA ASN A 200 12.51 -2.80 -22.68
C ASN A 200 12.48 -1.27 -22.72
N ILE A 201 12.70 -0.64 -21.58
CA ILE A 201 12.89 0.80 -21.47
C ILE A 201 14.04 1.04 -20.49
N ASN A 202 15.06 1.75 -20.92
CA ASN A 202 16.30 2.05 -20.17
C ASN A 202 16.03 2.66 -18.77
N ASN A 203 16.76 2.20 -17.75
CA ASN A 203 16.59 2.54 -16.31
C ASN A 203 16.57 4.05 -15.93
N SER A 204 17.17 4.91 -16.73
CA SER A 204 17.11 6.38 -16.54
C SER A 204 15.81 7.00 -17.02
N ILE A 205 15.14 6.35 -17.98
CA ILE A 205 13.84 6.76 -18.55
C ILE A 205 12.71 6.31 -17.64
N GLN A 206 12.86 5.20 -16.88
CA GLN A 206 11.78 4.62 -16.06
C GLN A 206 11.39 5.48 -14.86
N LYS A 207 12.33 6.15 -14.18
CA LYS A 207 12.00 7.12 -13.12
C LYS A 207 11.23 8.31 -13.67
N GLN A 208 11.62 8.79 -14.85
CA GLN A 208 10.96 9.92 -15.49
C GLN A 208 9.60 9.50 -16.07
N THR A 209 9.48 8.28 -16.63
CA THR A 209 8.22 7.78 -17.22
C THR A 209 7.14 7.55 -16.17
N LEU A 210 7.48 7.05 -14.97
CA LEU A 210 6.52 6.92 -13.87
C LEU A 210 6.01 8.30 -13.43
N ILE A 211 6.92 9.28 -13.33
CA ILE A 211 6.58 10.67 -13.04
C ILE A 211 5.73 11.25 -14.18
N ASP A 212 6.08 10.99 -15.42
CA ASP A 212 5.38 11.50 -16.61
C ASP A 212 4.02 10.83 -16.84
N GLU A 213 3.85 9.55 -16.51
CA GLU A 213 2.54 8.88 -16.53
C GLU A 213 1.62 9.39 -15.42
N ILE A 214 2.19 9.75 -14.27
CA ILE A 214 1.47 10.37 -13.15
C ILE A 214 1.07 11.82 -13.48
N LEU A 215 1.88 12.53 -14.28
CA LEU A 215 1.65 13.92 -14.67
C LEU A 215 0.73 14.08 -15.89
N LYS A 216 0.43 13.01 -16.64
CA LYS A 216 -0.49 13.04 -17.80
C LYS A 216 -1.96 12.84 -17.45
N LEU A 217 -2.31 12.76 -16.17
CA LEU A 217 -3.68 12.65 -15.63
C LEU A 217 -4.06 13.88 -14.83
#